data_9ceafa01713dd2a95628b1224467c6c7
#
_entry.id   9ceafa01713dd2a95628b1224467c6c7
#
_cell.length_a   1.000
_cell.length_b   1.000
_cell.length_c   1.000
_cell.angle_alpha   90.00
_cell.angle_beta   90.00
_cell.angle_gamma   90.00
#
_symmetry.space_group_name_H-M   'P 1'
#
loop_
_entity.id
_entity.type
_entity.pdbx_description
1 polymer ?
#
loop_
_entity_poly.entity_id
_entity_poly.type
_entity_poly.pdbx_seq_one_letter_code
_entity_poly.pdbx_strand_id
1 'polypeptide(L)'
;MFKGIKLFTSREHRPAEPLRPLPVFTDIHAHLVPGIDDGARDVDHGADLATELEALGIQKIILTPHVTDEVFPNNPSTVDPPFAELRRELQNRGSKLQLRVSGEYRIDDQLYDQLKAGLVRPMPGDYLLIECGWVSEPFRLEAFVNELVRTYGFKPILAHPERYPYYQREPSNYLRLRRMGLRFQINLLSLSGFYGKQVRDLAKEMLDKNMVEFVGTDLHNHKHLLSITEYMGTREYDFLLRNASKLLNDKIFGDA
;
A
#
# COMPACT_ATOMS: atom_id res chain seq x y z
N MET A 1 -2.04 -5.03 -62.34
CA MET A 1 -2.08 -3.68 -61.74
C MET A 1 -2.39 -3.86 -60.26
N PHE A 2 -1.36 -4.09 -59.42
CA PHE A 2 -1.49 -4.27 -57.98
C PHE A 2 -1.19 -2.96 -57.26
N LYS A 3 -2.20 -2.37 -56.59
CA LYS A 3 -2.05 -1.17 -55.78
C LYS A 3 -1.41 -1.54 -54.42
N GLY A 4 -0.39 -0.81 -54.05
CA GLY A 4 0.44 -1.04 -52.88
C GLY A 4 -0.29 -0.92 -51.54
N ILE A 5 0.05 -1.85 -50.67
CA ILE A 5 -0.28 -1.84 -49.24
C ILE A 5 0.67 -0.80 -48.60
N LYS A 6 0.10 0.29 -48.06
CA LYS A 6 0.83 1.20 -47.18
C LYS A 6 1.09 0.48 -45.84
N LEU A 7 2.35 0.12 -45.61
CA LEU A 7 2.85 -0.27 -44.32
C LEU A 7 2.67 0.91 -43.34
N PHE A 8 2.01 0.66 -42.25
CA PHE A 8 1.90 1.58 -41.13
C PHE A 8 3.30 1.89 -40.62
N THR A 9 3.70 3.14 -40.75
CA THR A 9 4.96 3.69 -40.23
C THR A 9 4.95 3.60 -38.71
N SER A 10 6.06 3.10 -38.16
CA SER A 10 6.48 3.05 -36.79
C SER A 10 6.01 4.26 -35.98
N ARG A 11 5.39 4.02 -34.83
CA ARG A 11 5.29 5.02 -33.76
C ARG A 11 6.70 5.52 -33.48
N GLU A 12 6.95 6.78 -33.73
CA GLU A 12 8.15 7.47 -33.29
C GLU A 12 8.29 7.25 -31.79
N HIS A 13 9.35 6.58 -31.37
CA HIS A 13 9.77 6.51 -29.98
C HIS A 13 10.12 7.95 -29.57
N ARG A 14 9.21 8.66 -28.93
CA ARG A 14 9.61 9.81 -28.13
C ARG A 14 10.60 9.30 -27.09
N PRO A 15 11.76 9.97 -26.93
CA PRO A 15 12.63 9.64 -25.80
C PRO A 15 11.79 9.68 -24.54
N ALA A 16 11.83 8.61 -23.75
CA ALA A 16 11.11 8.52 -22.49
C ALA A 16 11.54 9.72 -21.63
N GLU A 17 10.59 10.57 -21.25
CA GLU A 17 10.88 11.62 -20.29
C GLU A 17 11.41 10.95 -19.00
N PRO A 18 12.39 11.57 -18.31
CA PRO A 18 12.88 11.00 -17.06
C PRO A 18 11.71 10.81 -16.10
N LEU A 19 11.66 9.67 -15.43
CA LEU A 19 10.62 9.37 -14.44
C LEU A 19 10.65 10.43 -13.36
N ARG A 20 9.49 11.02 -13.09
CA ARG A 20 9.31 11.96 -12.00
C ARG A 20 9.29 11.18 -10.68
N PRO A 21 9.88 11.70 -9.59
CA PRO A 21 9.93 10.98 -8.32
C PRO A 21 8.54 10.68 -7.78
N LEU A 22 8.43 9.67 -6.92
CA LEU A 22 7.23 9.44 -6.12
C LEU A 22 6.99 10.65 -5.19
N PRO A 23 5.72 10.95 -4.85
CA PRO A 23 5.37 12.13 -4.06
C PRO A 23 5.70 11.99 -2.56
N VAL A 24 6.11 10.79 -2.15
CA VAL A 24 6.54 10.42 -0.80
C VAL A 24 7.82 9.60 -0.87
N PHE A 25 8.66 9.70 0.14
CA PHE A 25 9.86 8.88 0.28
C PHE A 25 9.70 7.74 1.32
N THR A 26 8.56 7.69 2.01
CA THR A 26 8.20 6.59 2.92
C THR A 26 7.00 5.83 2.38
N ASP A 27 7.21 4.58 1.98
CA ASP A 27 6.13 3.65 1.67
C ASP A 27 5.67 2.96 2.95
N ILE A 28 4.37 2.94 3.19
CA ILE A 28 3.78 2.39 4.41
C ILE A 28 2.94 1.13 4.16
N HIS A 29 2.94 0.61 2.93
CA HIS A 29 2.18 -0.56 2.58
C HIS A 29 2.85 -1.33 1.43
N ALA A 30 3.55 -2.42 1.76
CA ALA A 30 4.23 -3.28 0.79
C ALA A 30 4.43 -4.70 1.34
N HIS A 31 4.36 -5.71 0.46
CA HIS A 31 4.40 -7.15 0.75
C HIS A 31 5.72 -7.76 0.25
N LEU A 32 6.85 -7.30 0.84
CA LEU A 32 8.18 -7.71 0.41
C LEU A 32 8.88 -8.65 1.40
N VAL A 33 8.23 -9.04 2.49
CA VAL A 33 8.78 -10.05 3.41
C VAL A 33 8.70 -11.42 2.73
N PRO A 34 9.82 -12.13 2.56
CA PRO A 34 9.88 -13.33 1.72
C PRO A 34 9.02 -14.49 2.19
N GLY A 35 8.16 -15.02 1.31
CA GLY A 35 7.53 -16.34 1.45
C GLY A 35 6.48 -16.50 2.55
N ILE A 36 5.91 -15.39 3.07
CA ILE A 36 4.94 -15.44 4.17
C ILE A 36 3.52 -14.99 3.79
N ASP A 37 3.37 -14.42 2.62
CA ASP A 37 2.08 -14.03 2.04
C ASP A 37 2.12 -14.16 0.50
N ASP A 38 1.18 -13.52 -0.21
CA ASP A 38 1.11 -13.52 -1.66
C ASP A 38 1.99 -12.45 -2.35
N GLY A 39 2.88 -11.81 -1.58
CA GLY A 39 3.85 -10.85 -2.07
C GLY A 39 5.15 -11.48 -2.58
N ALA A 40 6.29 -11.12 -1.97
CA ALA A 40 7.60 -11.63 -2.37
C ALA A 40 7.74 -13.13 -2.07
N ARG A 41 7.97 -13.95 -3.10
CA ARG A 41 8.07 -15.41 -2.97
C ARG A 41 9.34 -15.89 -2.27
N ASP A 42 10.44 -15.14 -2.40
CA ASP A 42 11.75 -15.44 -1.85
C ASP A 42 12.56 -14.15 -1.57
N VAL A 43 13.72 -14.27 -0.96
CA VAL A 43 14.54 -13.14 -0.53
C VAL A 43 15.06 -12.32 -1.72
N ASP A 44 15.43 -12.97 -2.81
CA ASP A 44 15.91 -12.29 -4.02
C ASP A 44 14.80 -11.46 -4.64
N HIS A 45 13.60 -12.02 -4.77
CA HIS A 45 12.43 -11.31 -5.29
C HIS A 45 12.05 -10.10 -4.41
N GLY A 46 12.05 -10.25 -3.08
CA GLY A 46 11.79 -9.13 -2.16
C GLY A 46 12.84 -8.03 -2.26
N ALA A 47 14.12 -8.42 -2.38
CA ALA A 47 15.22 -7.48 -2.51
C ALA A 47 15.22 -6.77 -3.88
N ASP A 48 14.87 -7.47 -4.97
CA ASP A 48 14.72 -6.85 -6.29
C ASP A 48 13.66 -5.75 -6.25
N LEU A 49 12.45 -6.07 -5.77
CA LEU A 49 11.35 -5.12 -5.66
C LEU A 49 11.70 -3.92 -4.76
N ALA A 50 12.35 -4.16 -3.64
CA ALA A 50 12.77 -3.10 -2.72
C ALA A 50 13.82 -2.17 -3.38
N THR A 51 14.81 -2.74 -4.08
CA THR A 51 15.84 -1.96 -4.79
C THR A 51 15.24 -1.11 -5.92
N GLU A 52 14.23 -1.64 -6.61
CA GLU A 52 13.53 -0.88 -7.65
C GLU A 52 12.69 0.26 -7.04
N LEU A 53 12.04 0.08 -5.89
CA LEU A 53 11.39 1.18 -5.16
C LEU A 53 12.42 2.24 -4.71
N GLU A 54 13.61 1.83 -4.24
CA GLU A 54 14.70 2.74 -3.91
C GLU A 54 15.10 3.59 -5.12
N ALA A 55 15.22 2.97 -6.29
CA ALA A 55 15.51 3.67 -7.54
C ALA A 55 14.41 4.67 -7.96
N LEU A 56 13.17 4.46 -7.55
CA LEU A 56 12.05 5.40 -7.73
C LEU A 56 11.99 6.51 -6.67
N GLY A 57 12.93 6.54 -5.72
CA GLY A 57 13.07 7.60 -4.71
C GLY A 57 12.53 7.24 -3.33
N ILE A 58 12.06 6.03 -3.09
CA ILE A 58 11.70 5.56 -1.75
C ILE A 58 12.97 5.41 -0.91
N GLN A 59 12.94 5.93 0.32
CA GLN A 59 14.06 5.88 1.27
C GLN A 59 13.74 5.00 2.48
N LYS A 60 12.45 4.83 2.78
CA LYS A 60 11.96 4.00 3.87
C LYS A 60 10.76 3.17 3.43
N ILE A 61 10.72 1.91 3.87
CA ILE A 61 9.57 1.04 3.68
C ILE A 61 9.16 0.45 5.03
N ILE A 62 7.89 0.60 5.36
CA ILE A 62 7.25 -0.15 6.44
C ILE A 62 6.53 -1.32 5.77
N LEU A 63 7.14 -2.49 5.84
CA LEU A 63 6.59 -3.72 5.29
C LEU A 63 5.37 -4.15 6.10
N THR A 64 4.32 -4.56 5.41
CA THR A 64 3.03 -4.88 6.00
C THR A 64 2.50 -6.20 5.45
N PRO A 65 3.20 -7.33 5.71
CA PRO A 65 2.70 -8.62 5.29
C PRO A 65 1.29 -8.85 5.83
N HIS A 66 0.49 -9.58 5.06
CA HIS A 66 -0.85 -9.97 5.50
C HIS A 66 -0.83 -10.72 6.82
N VAL A 67 -1.74 -10.35 7.72
CA VAL A 67 -2.06 -11.09 8.94
C VAL A 67 -3.54 -11.42 8.88
N THR A 68 -3.86 -12.64 8.43
CA THR A 68 -5.23 -13.08 8.12
C THR A 68 -5.41 -14.50 8.59
N ASP A 69 -6.48 -14.74 9.34
CA ASP A 69 -6.81 -16.07 9.86
C ASP A 69 -6.92 -17.10 8.72
N GLU A 70 -6.45 -18.32 8.98
CA GLU A 70 -6.43 -19.48 8.07
C GLU A 70 -5.61 -19.31 6.78
N VAL A 71 -5.48 -18.10 6.21
CA VAL A 71 -4.82 -17.86 4.91
C VAL A 71 -3.35 -17.49 5.10
N PHE A 72 -3.09 -16.44 5.89
CA PHE A 72 -1.75 -15.97 6.23
C PHE A 72 -1.66 -15.74 7.74
N PRO A 73 -1.57 -16.83 8.55
CA PRO A 73 -1.61 -16.75 10.01
C PRO A 73 -0.30 -16.21 10.59
N ASN A 74 0.13 -15.06 10.05
CA ASN A 74 1.38 -14.42 10.42
C ASN A 74 1.32 -13.82 11.83
N ASN A 75 2.47 -13.83 12.47
CA ASN A 75 2.71 -13.25 13.79
C ASN A 75 4.21 -12.89 13.90
N PRO A 76 4.68 -12.25 14.97
CA PRO A 76 6.09 -11.89 15.09
C PRO A 76 7.07 -13.04 14.86
N SER A 77 6.74 -14.26 15.27
CA SER A 77 7.66 -15.42 15.12
C SER A 77 7.78 -15.91 13.67
N THR A 78 6.76 -15.75 12.85
CA THR A 78 6.79 -16.10 11.42
C THR A 78 7.37 -14.97 10.56
N VAL A 79 7.23 -13.72 10.98
CA VAL A 79 7.65 -12.53 10.22
C VAL A 79 9.11 -12.19 10.47
N ASP A 80 9.62 -12.29 11.70
CA ASP A 80 10.96 -11.79 12.05
C ASP A 80 12.10 -12.49 11.33
N PRO A 81 12.12 -13.85 11.16
CA PRO A 81 13.22 -14.50 10.46
C PRO A 81 13.36 -14.08 9.00
N PRO A 82 12.32 -14.16 8.14
CA PRO A 82 12.42 -13.73 6.74
C PRO A 82 12.62 -12.22 6.59
N PHE A 83 12.11 -11.41 7.49
CA PHE A 83 12.41 -9.97 7.50
C PHE A 83 13.89 -9.69 7.77
N ALA A 84 14.51 -10.41 8.72
CA ALA A 84 15.95 -10.29 8.99
C ALA A 84 16.79 -10.75 7.80
N GLU A 85 16.34 -11.76 7.07
CA GLU A 85 16.98 -12.24 5.84
C GLU A 85 16.93 -11.18 4.74
N LEU A 86 15.77 -10.60 4.47
CA LEU A 86 15.61 -9.52 3.50
C LEU A 86 16.51 -8.30 3.84
N ARG A 87 16.57 -7.91 5.11
CA ARG A 87 17.44 -6.81 5.55
C ARG A 87 18.91 -7.08 5.27
N ARG A 88 19.37 -8.30 5.56
CA ARG A 88 20.74 -8.72 5.31
C ARG A 88 21.05 -8.70 3.81
N GLU A 89 20.14 -9.21 2.98
CA GLU A 89 20.31 -9.22 1.54
C GLU A 89 20.39 -7.81 0.96
N LEU A 90 19.55 -6.90 1.37
CA LEU A 90 19.62 -5.50 0.94
C LEU A 90 20.92 -4.81 1.38
N GLN A 91 21.43 -5.12 2.57
CA GLN A 91 22.75 -4.65 3.01
C GLN A 91 23.88 -5.18 2.12
N ASN A 92 23.83 -6.48 1.75
CA ASN A 92 24.79 -7.10 0.83
C ASN A 92 24.78 -6.43 -0.55
N ARG A 93 23.61 -6.01 -1.02
CA ARG A 93 23.43 -5.26 -2.29
C ARG A 93 23.83 -3.78 -2.19
N GLY A 94 24.16 -3.29 -1.01
CA GLY A 94 24.54 -1.89 -0.78
C GLY A 94 23.36 -0.91 -0.77
N SER A 95 22.13 -1.40 -0.61
CA SER A 95 20.92 -0.57 -0.48
C SER A 95 21.00 0.31 0.78
N LYS A 96 20.46 1.52 0.67
CA LYS A 96 20.36 2.49 1.77
C LYS A 96 18.95 2.56 2.37
N LEU A 97 18.04 1.72 1.91
CA LEU A 97 16.68 1.66 2.40
C LEU A 97 16.63 1.42 3.91
N GLN A 98 15.84 2.23 4.58
CA GLN A 98 15.44 1.98 5.96
C GLN A 98 14.22 1.06 5.95
N LEU A 99 14.35 -0.11 6.55
CA LEU A 99 13.25 -1.07 6.65
C LEU A 99 12.70 -1.15 8.06
N ARG A 100 11.38 -1.13 8.17
CA ARG A 100 10.61 -1.53 9.34
C ARG A 100 9.59 -2.58 8.93
N VAL A 101 9.04 -3.29 9.89
CA VAL A 101 7.96 -4.24 9.64
C VAL A 101 6.82 -4.02 10.65
N SER A 102 5.61 -4.05 10.14
CA SER A 102 4.33 -4.05 10.85
C SER A 102 3.51 -5.24 10.33
N GLY A 103 2.24 -5.04 10.02
CA GLY A 103 1.36 -5.96 9.33
C GLY A 103 0.20 -5.22 8.71
N GLU A 104 -0.39 -5.79 7.66
CA GLU A 104 -1.74 -5.48 7.22
C GLU A 104 -2.68 -6.47 7.90
N TYR A 105 -3.35 -5.98 8.94
CA TYR A 105 -4.16 -6.82 9.82
C TYR A 105 -5.60 -6.88 9.33
N ARG A 106 -6.03 -8.06 8.90
CA ARG A 106 -7.43 -8.28 8.60
C ARG A 106 -8.26 -8.24 9.89
N ILE A 107 -9.42 -7.60 9.82
CA ILE A 107 -10.36 -7.57 10.95
C ILE A 107 -11.07 -8.93 11.03
N ASP A 108 -10.46 -9.87 11.73
CA ASP A 108 -10.90 -11.25 11.94
C ASP A 108 -10.54 -11.74 13.36
N ASP A 109 -10.80 -13.02 13.64
CA ASP A 109 -10.57 -13.60 14.97
C ASP A 109 -9.08 -13.64 15.34
N GLN A 110 -8.17 -13.80 14.35
CA GLN A 110 -6.73 -13.78 14.59
C GLN A 110 -6.26 -12.42 15.11
N LEU A 111 -6.76 -11.32 14.55
CA LEU A 111 -6.40 -9.99 15.04
C LEU A 111 -6.86 -9.80 16.49
N TYR A 112 -8.08 -10.24 16.83
CA TYR A 112 -8.56 -10.19 18.22
C TYR A 112 -7.67 -10.98 19.17
N ASP A 113 -7.24 -12.17 18.79
CA ASP A 113 -6.37 -13.01 19.62
C ASP A 113 -4.97 -12.43 19.76
N GLN A 114 -4.41 -11.87 18.69
CA GLN A 114 -3.10 -11.18 18.74
C GLN A 114 -3.15 -9.90 19.59
N LEU A 115 -4.25 -9.15 19.54
CA LEU A 115 -4.46 -7.99 20.42
C LEU A 115 -4.41 -8.37 21.89
N LYS A 116 -5.16 -9.41 22.28
CA LYS A 116 -5.18 -9.93 23.67
C LYS A 116 -3.81 -10.46 24.11
N ALA A 117 -3.09 -11.08 23.19
CA ALA A 117 -1.75 -11.63 23.45
C ALA A 117 -0.62 -10.59 23.42
N GLY A 118 -0.91 -9.33 23.04
CA GLY A 118 0.12 -8.29 22.85
C GLY A 118 1.10 -8.57 21.71
N LEU A 119 0.67 -9.30 20.69
CA LEU A 119 1.49 -9.70 19.54
C LEU A 119 1.34 -8.76 18.33
N VAL A 120 0.39 -7.84 18.39
CA VAL A 120 0.20 -6.86 17.31
C VAL A 120 1.37 -5.89 17.29
N ARG A 121 1.95 -5.70 16.11
CA ARG A 121 3.09 -4.80 15.88
C ARG A 121 2.61 -3.55 15.15
N PRO A 122 2.43 -2.41 15.83
CA PRO A 122 2.05 -1.16 15.16
C PRO A 122 3.22 -0.56 14.37
N MET A 123 2.89 0.33 13.46
CA MET A 123 3.82 1.28 12.87
C MET A 123 4.24 2.34 13.91
N PRO A 124 5.32 3.12 13.66
CA PRO A 124 5.71 4.22 14.55
C PRO A 124 4.54 5.15 14.90
N GLY A 125 4.49 5.57 16.17
CA GLY A 125 3.43 6.45 16.69
C GLY A 125 2.08 5.75 16.87
N ASP A 126 2.08 4.43 17.08
CA ASP A 126 0.92 3.58 17.36
C ASP A 126 -0.12 3.51 16.22
N TYR A 127 0.34 3.70 14.98
CA TYR A 127 -0.51 3.51 13.81
C TYR A 127 -0.63 2.02 13.48
N LEU A 128 -1.85 1.59 13.13
CA LEU A 128 -2.14 0.20 12.78
C LEU A 128 -2.85 0.15 11.43
N LEU A 129 -2.24 -0.51 10.46
CA LEU A 129 -2.86 -0.76 9.15
C LEU A 129 -3.80 -1.95 9.29
N ILE A 130 -5.08 -1.72 9.02
CA ILE A 130 -6.13 -2.73 9.08
C ILE A 130 -6.83 -2.84 7.74
N GLU A 131 -7.25 -4.05 7.38
CA GLU A 131 -8.07 -4.29 6.20
C GLU A 131 -9.42 -4.96 6.54
N CYS A 132 -10.41 -4.72 5.68
CA CYS A 132 -11.70 -5.39 5.74
C CYS A 132 -11.74 -6.59 4.79
N GLY A 133 -12.69 -7.51 5.00
CA GLY A 133 -12.97 -8.56 4.03
C GLY A 133 -13.55 -8.00 2.72
N TRP A 134 -13.35 -8.72 1.61
CA TRP A 134 -13.79 -8.28 0.28
C TRP A 134 -15.29 -8.39 0.02
N VAL A 135 -15.99 -9.24 0.78
CA VAL A 135 -17.41 -9.55 0.55
C VAL A 135 -18.34 -8.57 1.23
N SER A 136 -18.03 -8.23 2.49
CA SER A 136 -18.86 -7.36 3.32
C SER A 136 -18.03 -6.63 4.37
N GLU A 137 -18.57 -5.53 4.88
CA GLU A 137 -18.03 -4.85 6.05
C GLU A 137 -17.99 -5.82 7.25
N PRO A 138 -16.92 -5.81 8.07
CA PRO A 138 -16.84 -6.62 9.27
C PRO A 138 -17.99 -6.33 10.24
N PHE A 139 -18.53 -7.39 10.81
CA PHE A 139 -19.59 -7.25 11.81
C PHE A 139 -19.09 -6.41 13.00
N ARG A 140 -19.87 -5.40 13.44
CA ARG A 140 -19.54 -4.51 14.56
C ARG A 140 -18.24 -3.70 14.36
N LEU A 141 -17.91 -3.32 13.12
CA LEU A 141 -16.71 -2.53 12.80
C LEU A 141 -16.53 -1.32 13.72
N GLU A 142 -17.60 -0.56 14.00
CA GLU A 142 -17.51 0.63 14.85
C GLU A 142 -17.09 0.29 16.29
N ALA A 143 -17.64 -0.77 16.87
CA ALA A 143 -17.26 -1.22 18.20
C ALA A 143 -15.79 -1.66 18.23
N PHE A 144 -15.34 -2.37 17.20
CA PHE A 144 -13.96 -2.80 17.07
C PHE A 144 -12.98 -1.61 16.93
N VAL A 145 -13.28 -0.65 16.07
CA VAL A 145 -12.45 0.56 15.91
C VAL A 145 -12.39 1.34 17.24
N ASN A 146 -13.51 1.46 17.95
CA ASN A 146 -13.51 2.09 19.27
C ASN A 146 -12.64 1.34 20.29
N GLU A 147 -12.62 0.01 20.25
CA GLU A 147 -11.79 -0.82 21.11
C GLU A 147 -10.30 -0.63 20.78
N LEU A 148 -9.91 -0.65 19.48
CA LEU A 148 -8.54 -0.36 19.04
C LEU A 148 -8.03 0.97 19.58
N VAL A 149 -8.87 2.01 19.51
CA VAL A 149 -8.47 3.36 19.94
C VAL A 149 -8.46 3.49 21.47
N ARG A 150 -9.49 3.04 22.16
CA ARG A 150 -9.68 3.33 23.60
C ARG A 150 -8.99 2.34 24.52
N THR A 151 -8.94 1.07 24.11
CA THR A 151 -8.38 -0.01 24.95
C THR A 151 -6.91 -0.24 24.63
N TYR A 152 -6.58 -0.27 23.33
CA TYR A 152 -5.22 -0.57 22.87
C TYR A 152 -4.38 0.68 22.53
N GLY A 153 -5.01 1.86 22.41
CA GLY A 153 -4.31 3.11 22.12
C GLY A 153 -3.84 3.27 20.67
N PHE A 154 -4.28 2.40 19.76
CA PHE A 154 -3.88 2.44 18.36
C PHE A 154 -4.60 3.54 17.57
N LYS A 155 -3.94 3.97 16.49
CA LYS A 155 -4.45 4.91 15.49
C LYS A 155 -4.71 4.15 14.19
N PRO A 156 -5.93 3.62 13.98
CA PRO A 156 -6.18 2.73 12.86
C PRO A 156 -6.16 3.47 11.52
N ILE A 157 -5.46 2.87 10.54
CA ILE A 157 -5.45 3.25 9.13
C ILE A 157 -6.18 2.16 8.37
N LEU A 158 -7.26 2.51 7.67
CA LEU A 158 -7.94 1.56 6.79
C LEU A 158 -7.19 1.50 5.46
N ALA A 159 -6.70 0.30 5.14
CA ALA A 159 -6.04 0.03 3.87
C ALA A 159 -7.03 0.12 2.71
N HIS A 160 -6.61 0.77 1.64
CA HIS A 160 -7.26 0.84 0.34
C HIS A 160 -8.80 0.85 0.33
N PRO A 161 -9.48 1.77 1.10
CA PRO A 161 -10.93 1.82 1.21
C PRO A 161 -11.63 1.97 -0.15
N GLU A 162 -10.97 2.52 -1.15
CA GLU A 162 -11.47 2.66 -2.51
C GLU A 162 -11.67 1.33 -3.24
N ARG A 163 -11.08 0.22 -2.74
CA ARG A 163 -11.16 -1.09 -3.37
C ARG A 163 -12.36 -1.92 -2.92
N TYR A 164 -12.99 -1.60 -1.78
CA TYR A 164 -14.11 -2.41 -1.26
C TYR A 164 -15.42 -2.15 -2.01
N PRO A 165 -16.00 -3.16 -2.72
CA PRO A 165 -17.17 -2.96 -3.57
C PRO A 165 -18.41 -2.45 -2.82
N TYR A 166 -18.56 -2.83 -1.56
CA TYR A 166 -19.70 -2.42 -0.73
C TYR A 166 -19.62 -0.95 -0.28
N TYR A 167 -18.39 -0.36 -0.17
CA TYR A 167 -18.25 1.06 0.10
C TYR A 167 -18.40 1.91 -1.18
N GLN A 168 -17.98 1.38 -2.33
CA GLN A 168 -18.10 2.07 -3.61
C GLN A 168 -19.56 2.35 -3.99
N ARG A 169 -20.50 1.50 -3.54
CA ARG A 169 -21.94 1.65 -3.81
C ARG A 169 -22.58 2.79 -3.04
N GLU A 170 -22.01 3.18 -1.91
CA GLU A 170 -22.56 4.16 -0.99
C GLU A 170 -21.43 5.08 -0.48
N PRO A 171 -21.08 6.15 -1.19
CA PRO A 171 -19.98 7.06 -0.81
C PRO A 171 -20.14 7.72 0.56
N SER A 172 -21.36 7.83 1.09
CA SER A 172 -21.60 8.32 2.46
C SER A 172 -20.93 7.48 3.54
N ASN A 173 -20.64 6.20 3.27
CA ASN A 173 -19.91 5.33 4.17
C ASN A 173 -18.52 5.85 4.51
N TYR A 174 -17.81 6.50 3.57
CA TYR A 174 -16.49 7.05 3.87
C TYR A 174 -16.54 8.13 4.95
N LEU A 175 -17.57 8.97 4.97
CA LEU A 175 -17.78 9.96 6.04
C LEU A 175 -18.08 9.28 7.38
N ARG A 176 -18.85 8.20 7.38
CA ARG A 176 -19.13 7.39 8.58
C ARG A 176 -17.83 6.79 9.13
N LEU A 177 -17.03 6.15 8.28
CA LEU A 177 -15.73 5.56 8.65
C LEU A 177 -14.76 6.62 9.23
N ARG A 178 -14.71 7.80 8.64
CA ARG A 178 -13.91 8.93 9.15
C ARG A 178 -14.36 9.36 10.55
N ARG A 179 -15.68 9.42 10.80
CA ARG A 179 -16.23 9.77 12.13
C ARG A 179 -15.90 8.74 13.20
N MET A 180 -15.68 7.48 12.83
CA MET A 180 -15.19 6.44 13.74
C MET A 180 -13.72 6.65 14.15
N GLY A 181 -12.99 7.54 13.50
CA GLY A 181 -11.57 7.80 13.74
C GLY A 181 -10.61 7.07 12.80
N LEU A 182 -11.12 6.39 11.79
CA LEU A 182 -10.29 5.76 10.76
C LEU A 182 -9.60 6.81 9.90
N ARG A 183 -8.31 6.63 9.65
CA ARG A 183 -7.55 7.30 8.60
C ARG A 183 -7.54 6.42 7.37
N PHE A 184 -7.32 7.03 6.21
CA PHE A 184 -7.35 6.28 4.95
C PHE A 184 -5.99 6.28 4.27
N GLN A 185 -5.60 5.09 3.83
CA GLN A 185 -4.49 4.90 2.90
C GLN A 185 -5.04 4.39 1.58
N ILE A 186 -4.76 5.07 0.47
CA ILE A 186 -5.11 4.61 -0.89
C ILE A 186 -3.89 4.04 -1.60
N ASN A 187 -4.12 3.12 -2.54
CA ASN A 187 -3.05 2.50 -3.31
C ASN A 187 -2.62 3.37 -4.50
N LEU A 188 -1.31 3.45 -4.75
CA LEU A 188 -0.79 4.00 -6.01
C LEU A 188 -1.30 3.22 -7.22
N LEU A 189 -1.48 1.91 -7.09
CA LEU A 189 -2.09 1.04 -8.10
C LEU A 189 -3.55 1.42 -8.40
N SER A 190 -4.29 1.90 -7.42
CA SER A 190 -5.65 2.41 -7.65
C SER A 190 -5.61 3.65 -8.53
N LEU A 191 -4.70 4.58 -8.27
CA LEU A 191 -4.52 5.80 -9.07
C LEU A 191 -4.01 5.52 -10.48
N SER A 192 -3.21 4.45 -10.67
CA SER A 192 -2.75 4.01 -11.99
C SER A 192 -3.88 3.45 -12.85
N GLY A 193 -4.98 3.03 -12.23
CA GLY A 193 -6.08 2.35 -12.89
C GLY A 193 -5.92 0.83 -12.99
N PHE A 194 -4.93 0.25 -12.31
CA PHE A 194 -4.67 -1.19 -12.29
C PHE A 194 -5.91 -2.00 -11.88
N TYR A 195 -6.69 -1.49 -10.92
CA TYR A 195 -7.93 -2.11 -10.44
C TYR A 195 -9.19 -1.63 -11.19
N GLY A 196 -9.00 -0.94 -12.32
CA GLY A 196 -10.08 -0.46 -13.17
C GLY A 196 -10.50 0.99 -12.89
N LYS A 197 -11.33 1.50 -13.82
CA LYS A 197 -11.72 2.92 -13.86
C LYS A 197 -12.46 3.37 -12.61
N GLN A 198 -13.40 2.56 -12.10
CA GLN A 198 -14.22 2.93 -10.95
C GLN A 198 -13.38 3.15 -9.70
N VAL A 199 -12.45 2.23 -9.40
CA VAL A 199 -11.51 2.35 -8.26
C VAL A 199 -10.61 3.57 -8.42
N ARG A 200 -10.08 3.80 -9.63
CA ARG A 200 -9.24 4.96 -9.91
C ARG A 200 -9.98 6.29 -9.68
N ASP A 201 -11.18 6.41 -10.24
CA ASP A 201 -11.94 7.64 -10.16
C ASP A 201 -12.33 7.94 -8.69
N LEU A 202 -12.68 6.90 -7.92
CA LEU A 202 -12.97 7.01 -6.50
C LEU A 202 -11.73 7.41 -5.68
N ALA A 203 -10.56 6.77 -5.92
CA ALA A 203 -9.32 7.15 -5.26
C ALA A 203 -8.96 8.62 -5.50
N LYS A 204 -9.13 9.11 -6.75
CA LYS A 204 -8.94 10.52 -7.10
C LYS A 204 -9.92 11.42 -6.35
N GLU A 205 -11.20 11.06 -6.30
CA GLU A 205 -12.23 11.82 -5.59
C GLU A 205 -11.93 11.92 -4.08
N MET A 206 -11.54 10.80 -3.46
CA MET A 206 -11.20 10.78 -2.03
C MET A 206 -9.98 11.67 -1.73
N LEU A 207 -8.96 11.64 -2.58
CA LEU A 207 -7.77 12.48 -2.42
C LEU A 207 -8.08 13.96 -2.64
N ASP A 208 -8.89 14.28 -3.65
CA ASP A 208 -9.30 15.65 -3.94
C ASP A 208 -10.11 16.26 -2.78
N LYS A 209 -11.01 15.48 -2.19
CA LYS A 209 -11.84 15.87 -1.04
C LYS A 209 -11.11 15.87 0.31
N ASN A 210 -9.78 15.70 0.35
CA ASN A 210 -8.97 15.64 1.59
C ASN A 210 -9.42 14.55 2.56
N MET A 211 -9.84 13.41 2.04
CA MET A 211 -10.26 12.27 2.85
C MET A 211 -9.12 11.26 3.10
N VAL A 212 -7.99 11.45 2.43
CA VAL A 212 -6.85 10.51 2.43
C VAL A 212 -5.68 11.15 3.15
N GLU A 213 -5.10 10.44 4.10
CA GLU A 213 -3.87 10.82 4.79
C GLU A 213 -2.62 10.17 4.18
N PHE A 214 -2.77 8.97 3.62
CA PHE A 214 -1.62 8.17 3.21
C PHE A 214 -1.79 7.58 1.82
N VAL A 215 -0.66 7.38 1.15
CA VAL A 215 -0.56 6.50 -0.01
C VAL A 215 0.35 5.32 0.33
N GLY A 216 0.13 4.18 -0.31
CA GLY A 216 1.01 3.02 -0.25
C GLY A 216 1.15 2.39 -1.62
N THR A 217 2.22 1.67 -1.85
CA THR A 217 2.37 0.96 -3.13
C THR A 217 1.48 -0.28 -3.18
N ASP A 218 1.28 -0.94 -2.05
CA ASP A 218 0.66 -2.28 -1.97
C ASP A 218 1.38 -3.24 -2.94
N LEU A 219 2.74 -3.15 -2.93
CA LEU A 219 3.58 -3.83 -3.89
C LEU A 219 3.75 -5.29 -3.54
N HIS A 220 3.35 -6.18 -4.47
CA HIS A 220 3.48 -7.63 -4.33
C HIS A 220 4.45 -8.24 -5.37
N ASN A 221 4.58 -7.60 -6.53
CA ASN A 221 5.31 -8.19 -7.65
C ASN A 221 5.70 -7.14 -8.70
N HIS A 222 6.53 -7.55 -9.66
CA HIS A 222 7.00 -6.68 -10.76
C HIS A 222 5.87 -6.13 -11.65
N LYS A 223 4.72 -6.84 -11.78
CA LYS A 223 3.58 -6.32 -12.56
C LYS A 223 2.98 -5.09 -11.88
N HIS A 224 2.89 -5.10 -10.55
CA HIS A 224 2.47 -3.93 -9.78
C HIS A 224 3.44 -2.77 -9.98
N LEU A 225 4.74 -3.04 -9.85
CA LEU A 225 5.78 -2.03 -10.03
C LEU A 225 5.77 -1.43 -11.44
N LEU A 226 5.61 -2.26 -12.48
CA LEU A 226 5.48 -1.79 -13.86
C LEU A 226 4.29 -0.83 -14.01
N SER A 227 3.12 -1.17 -13.44
CA SER A 227 1.95 -0.31 -13.50
C SER A 227 2.16 1.03 -12.79
N ILE A 228 2.86 1.05 -11.66
CA ILE A 228 3.24 2.28 -10.95
C ILE A 228 4.17 3.13 -11.83
N THR A 229 5.21 2.50 -12.38
CA THR A 229 6.20 3.17 -13.23
C THR A 229 5.58 3.77 -14.50
N GLU A 230 4.71 3.00 -15.16
CA GLU A 230 3.95 3.49 -16.32
C GLU A 230 3.06 4.69 -15.95
N TYR A 231 2.38 4.63 -14.80
CA TYR A 231 1.56 5.74 -14.31
C TYR A 231 2.39 7.00 -14.07
N MET A 232 3.58 6.88 -13.48
CA MET A 232 4.50 8.00 -13.25
C MET A 232 4.91 8.71 -14.57
N GLY A 233 4.92 8.00 -15.70
CA GLY A 233 5.16 8.54 -17.02
C GLY A 233 3.96 9.25 -17.67
N THR A 234 2.78 9.24 -17.04
CA THR A 234 1.57 9.84 -17.62
C THR A 234 1.32 11.26 -17.17
N ARG A 235 0.48 12.01 -17.91
CA ARG A 235 -0.03 13.31 -17.46
C ARG A 235 -0.99 13.18 -16.28
N GLU A 236 -1.62 12.03 -16.12
CA GLU A 236 -2.53 11.78 -14.99
C GLU A 236 -1.79 11.77 -13.64
N TYR A 237 -0.49 11.47 -13.66
CA TYR A 237 0.37 11.53 -12.48
C TYR A 237 0.48 12.95 -11.89
N ASP A 238 0.31 14.00 -12.71
CA ASP A 238 0.29 15.40 -12.23
C ASP A 238 -0.80 15.64 -11.19
N PHE A 239 -1.90 14.87 -11.26
CA PHE A 239 -2.95 14.95 -10.24
C PHE A 239 -2.41 14.54 -8.86
N LEU A 240 -1.67 13.45 -8.77
CA LEU A 240 -1.07 13.00 -7.51
C LEU A 240 -0.02 14.01 -7.01
N LEU A 241 0.84 14.51 -7.89
CA LEU A 241 1.87 15.49 -7.52
C LEU A 241 1.26 16.79 -6.96
N ARG A 242 0.18 17.30 -7.55
CA ARG A 242 -0.53 18.48 -7.01
C ARG A 242 -1.16 18.25 -5.65
N ASN A 243 -1.50 17.01 -5.31
CA ASN A 243 -2.09 16.62 -4.03
C ASN A 243 -1.05 16.12 -3.00
N ALA A 244 0.23 16.04 -3.37
CA ALA A 244 1.29 15.48 -2.53
C ALA A 244 1.39 16.14 -1.14
N SER A 245 1.17 17.47 -1.05
CA SER A 245 1.21 18.20 0.22
C SER A 245 0.13 17.80 1.23
N LYS A 246 -0.91 17.09 0.78
CA LYS A 246 -1.97 16.54 1.65
C LYS A 246 -1.55 15.26 2.34
N LEU A 247 -0.54 14.56 1.79
CA LEU A 247 -0.09 13.26 2.28
C LEU A 247 0.79 13.43 3.53
N LEU A 248 0.61 12.53 4.48
CA LEU A 248 1.26 12.56 5.77
C LEU A 248 2.34 11.47 5.95
N ASN A 249 2.61 10.67 4.92
CA ASN A 249 3.59 9.58 4.98
C ASN A 249 4.91 10.04 5.61
N ASP A 250 5.56 11.00 4.98
CA ASP A 250 6.90 11.46 5.39
C ASP A 250 6.87 12.27 6.68
N LYS A 251 5.79 13.03 6.89
CA LYS A 251 5.61 13.83 8.11
C LYS A 251 5.48 12.96 9.36
N ILE A 252 4.84 11.79 9.24
CA ILE A 252 4.57 10.91 10.39
C ILE A 252 5.63 9.83 10.50
N PHE A 253 6.10 9.28 9.39
CA PHE A 253 6.95 8.10 9.38
C PHE A 253 8.37 8.36 8.86
N GLY A 254 8.65 9.54 8.29
CA GLY A 254 9.95 9.85 7.69
C GLY A 254 11.10 9.81 8.69
N ASP A 255 10.94 10.39 9.85
CA ASP A 255 11.98 10.51 10.90
C ASP A 255 11.87 9.45 12.01
N ALA A 256 10.90 8.53 11.92
CA ALA A 256 10.55 7.56 12.97
C ALA A 256 11.38 6.27 12.92
#